data_4aa96722a4fb1b4536f31cc7495e7704
#
_entry.id   4aa96722a4fb1b4536f31cc7495e7704
#
_cell.length_a   1.000
_cell.length_b   1.000
_cell.length_c   1.000
_cell.angle_alpha   90.00
_cell.angle_beta   90.00
_cell.angle_gamma   90.00
#
_symmetry.space_group_name_H-M   'P 1'
#
loop_
_entity.id
_entity.type
_entity.pdbx_description
1 polymer ?
#
loop_
_entity_poly.entity_id
_entity_poly.type
_entity_poly.pdbx_seq_one_letter_code
_entity_poly.pdbx_strand_id
1 'polypeptide(L)'
;MNFAHGSFFMVGIYVAYSLVERLSGALGFWVALPLAALIVGVLGALIEVVLLRRIYKAPELFQLLATFALVLVIKDAVLWLWGPDELLGPRAPGLSGSVSLLGRQFPSYDLFLIVVGPLVLGAVWLLLTRTRFGTLVRAATQDREMVSALGVNQAWLFTAVFALGAMLAGLGGALQLPREPATLEMDLHTIGAAFVVVVVGGMGSIPGAYAAALLISEIKAICIWLGVVDVFGLSVSFSKLTLVVDFLVMAVVLVWRPWGLFGRPQAPSRYVGMQEEPLRRPGKAYLVAAAVLGLLLAAAPVLTAQSPYTTVLLIDLLIAALFAASLHFIMGPAGMHSFGHAAYFGLGAYGAALLVRSLGLPMELALVVAPLVAAAGAFIYGWFAVRLSGVYLAMLTLAFAQITWAITYQLSLI
;
A
#
# COMPACT_ATOMS: atom_id res chain seq x y z
N MET A 1 -6.88 3.74 -7.95
CA MET A 1 -6.42 3.08 -6.70
C MET A 1 -6.91 3.84 -5.50
N ASN A 2 -7.17 3.16 -4.37
CA ASN A 2 -7.68 3.79 -3.15
C ASN A 2 -6.86 3.28 -1.95
N PHE A 3 -5.96 4.12 -1.41
CA PHE A 3 -5.16 3.77 -0.23
C PHE A 3 -6.00 3.65 1.04
N ALA A 4 -7.12 4.36 1.14
CA ALA A 4 -8.00 4.31 2.32
C ALA A 4 -8.68 2.93 2.52
N HIS A 5 -8.53 1.99 1.58
CA HIS A 5 -9.11 0.66 1.72
C HIS A 5 -8.53 -0.11 2.92
N GLY A 6 -7.22 0.04 3.20
CA GLY A 6 -6.59 -0.49 4.40
C GLY A 6 -7.13 0.15 5.69
N SER A 7 -7.41 1.45 5.66
CA SER A 7 -8.00 2.13 6.82
C SER A 7 -9.43 1.66 7.10
N PHE A 8 -10.22 1.31 6.06
CA PHE A 8 -11.54 0.69 6.28
C PHE A 8 -11.43 -0.70 6.91
N PHE A 9 -10.41 -1.46 6.57
CA PHE A 9 -10.12 -2.73 7.24
C PHE A 9 -9.80 -2.49 8.73
N MET A 10 -8.90 -1.56 9.02
CA MET A 10 -8.55 -1.15 10.39
C MET A 10 -9.79 -0.68 11.18
N VAL A 11 -10.58 0.25 10.62
CA VAL A 11 -11.82 0.69 11.27
C VAL A 11 -12.77 -0.48 11.53
N GLY A 12 -12.82 -1.46 10.62
CA GLY A 12 -13.65 -2.66 10.77
C GLY A 12 -13.35 -3.46 12.02
N ILE A 13 -12.07 -3.70 12.34
CA ILE A 13 -11.69 -4.43 13.56
C ILE A 13 -11.97 -3.63 14.82
N TYR A 14 -11.69 -2.29 14.84
CA TYR A 14 -11.95 -1.43 15.99
C TYR A 14 -13.46 -1.30 16.30
N VAL A 15 -14.28 -1.15 15.25
CA VAL A 15 -15.74 -1.11 15.40
C VAL A 15 -16.29 -2.46 15.86
N ALA A 16 -15.77 -3.57 15.30
CA ALA A 16 -16.15 -4.91 15.73
C ALA A 16 -15.81 -5.15 17.21
N TYR A 17 -14.61 -4.74 17.65
CA TYR A 17 -14.20 -4.79 19.05
C TYR A 17 -15.23 -4.07 19.95
N SER A 18 -15.53 -2.82 19.63
CA SER A 18 -16.49 -2.02 20.42
C SER A 18 -17.90 -2.59 20.45
N LEU A 19 -18.34 -3.20 19.35
CA LEU A 19 -19.65 -3.85 19.28
C LEU A 19 -19.69 -5.14 20.08
N VAL A 20 -18.64 -5.95 20.04
CA VAL A 20 -18.56 -7.19 20.80
C VAL A 20 -18.54 -6.92 22.31
N GLU A 21 -17.87 -5.85 22.76
CA GLU A 21 -17.90 -5.44 24.15
C GLU A 21 -19.30 -5.02 24.62
N ARG A 22 -20.07 -4.36 23.74
CA ARG A 22 -21.42 -3.85 24.08
C ARG A 22 -22.51 -4.91 23.90
N LEU A 23 -22.38 -5.77 22.88
CA LEU A 23 -23.35 -6.82 22.60
C LEU A 23 -22.92 -8.10 23.32
N SER A 24 -23.34 -8.26 24.55
CA SER A 24 -22.99 -9.43 25.36
C SER A 24 -23.54 -10.75 24.77
N GLY A 25 -22.76 -11.84 24.93
CA GLY A 25 -23.16 -13.20 24.59
C GLY A 25 -22.72 -13.66 23.18
N ALA A 26 -22.90 -14.97 22.92
CA ALA A 26 -22.45 -15.59 21.68
C ALA A 26 -23.12 -15.03 20.42
N LEU A 27 -24.42 -14.76 20.49
CA LEU A 27 -25.15 -14.12 19.39
C LEU A 27 -24.67 -12.71 19.13
N GLY A 28 -24.34 -11.95 20.20
CA GLY A 28 -23.80 -10.60 20.09
C GLY A 28 -22.50 -10.55 19.28
N PHE A 29 -21.60 -11.49 19.51
CA PHE A 29 -20.35 -11.61 18.73
C PHE A 29 -20.63 -11.78 17.23
N TRP A 30 -21.46 -12.74 16.84
CA TRP A 30 -21.74 -13.03 15.43
C TRP A 30 -22.51 -11.92 14.71
N VAL A 31 -23.34 -11.17 15.43
CA VAL A 31 -24.05 -9.99 14.91
C VAL A 31 -23.12 -8.78 14.80
N ALA A 32 -22.15 -8.65 15.70
CA ALA A 32 -21.18 -7.55 15.67
C ALA A 32 -20.36 -7.51 14.38
N LEU A 33 -19.97 -8.66 13.82
CA LEU A 33 -19.15 -8.73 12.61
C LEU A 33 -19.84 -8.11 11.37
N PRO A 34 -21.04 -8.56 10.96
CA PRO A 34 -21.73 -7.93 9.82
C PRO A 34 -22.18 -6.51 10.12
N LEU A 35 -22.49 -6.17 11.37
CA LEU A 35 -22.86 -4.82 11.76
C LEU A 35 -21.66 -3.86 11.64
N ALA A 36 -20.47 -4.29 12.06
CA ALA A 36 -19.23 -3.54 11.84
C ALA A 36 -18.97 -3.31 10.34
N ALA A 37 -19.13 -4.34 9.53
CA ALA A 37 -19.02 -4.22 8.08
C ALA A 37 -20.00 -3.19 7.51
N LEU A 38 -21.27 -3.21 7.96
CA LEU A 38 -22.29 -2.25 7.52
C LEU A 38 -21.92 -0.81 7.92
N ILE A 39 -21.49 -0.60 9.17
CA ILE A 39 -21.06 0.71 9.67
C ILE A 39 -19.91 1.26 8.81
N VAL A 40 -18.90 0.43 8.52
CA VAL A 40 -17.78 0.82 7.66
C VAL A 40 -18.24 1.09 6.23
N GLY A 41 -19.21 0.33 5.71
CA GLY A 41 -19.82 0.57 4.41
C GLY A 41 -20.53 1.93 4.33
N VAL A 42 -21.28 2.30 5.38
CA VAL A 42 -21.93 3.61 5.49
C VAL A 42 -20.90 4.74 5.61
N LEU A 43 -19.84 4.53 6.40
CA LEU A 43 -18.73 5.47 6.51
C LEU A 43 -18.05 5.68 5.16
N GLY A 44 -17.79 4.59 4.42
CA GLY A 44 -17.26 4.65 3.07
C GLY A 44 -18.15 5.43 2.11
N ALA A 45 -19.48 5.19 2.13
CA ALA A 45 -20.43 5.96 1.33
C ALA A 45 -20.39 7.45 1.66
N LEU A 46 -20.31 7.80 2.95
CA LEU A 46 -20.23 9.19 3.40
C LEU A 46 -18.94 9.85 2.88
N ILE A 47 -17.80 9.20 3.04
CA ILE A 47 -16.49 9.68 2.55
C ILE A 47 -16.51 9.88 1.04
N GLU A 48 -17.12 8.95 0.30
CA GLU A 48 -17.24 9.08 -1.16
C GLU A 48 -18.06 10.33 -1.52
N VAL A 49 -19.22 10.51 -0.93
CA VAL A 49 -20.12 11.64 -1.23
C VAL A 49 -19.50 12.99 -0.87
N VAL A 50 -18.87 13.08 0.29
CA VAL A 50 -18.34 14.35 0.82
C VAL A 50 -17.02 14.74 0.17
N LEU A 51 -16.11 13.77 -0.01
CA LEU A 51 -14.72 14.03 -0.43
C LEU A 51 -14.44 13.53 -1.86
N LEU A 52 -14.54 12.22 -2.11
CA LEU A 52 -14.00 11.61 -3.31
C LEU A 52 -14.76 12.01 -4.57
N ARG A 53 -16.07 12.17 -4.49
CA ARG A 53 -16.91 12.62 -5.61
C ARG A 53 -16.45 13.95 -6.19
N ARG A 54 -15.91 14.84 -5.37
CA ARG A 54 -15.43 16.18 -5.80
C ARG A 54 -14.12 16.10 -6.57
N ILE A 55 -13.34 15.06 -6.36
CA ILE A 55 -12.01 14.91 -6.95
C ILE A 55 -11.95 13.88 -8.10
N TYR A 56 -13.06 13.24 -8.49
CA TYR A 56 -13.08 12.28 -9.60
C TYR A 56 -12.67 12.87 -10.96
N LYS A 57 -12.75 14.18 -11.13
CA LYS A 57 -12.28 14.88 -12.34
C LYS A 57 -10.80 15.28 -12.27
N ALA A 58 -10.17 15.16 -11.10
CA ALA A 58 -8.76 15.45 -10.92
C ALA A 58 -7.89 14.35 -11.53
N PRO A 59 -6.64 14.65 -11.92
CA PRO A 59 -5.68 13.64 -12.38
C PRO A 59 -5.52 12.50 -11.35
N GLU A 60 -5.22 11.29 -11.82
CA GLU A 60 -5.14 10.08 -10.98
C GLU A 60 -4.20 10.24 -9.77
N LEU A 61 -3.09 10.96 -9.95
CA LEU A 61 -2.14 11.23 -8.88
C LEU A 61 -2.76 12.02 -7.71
N PHE A 62 -3.60 13.04 -8.03
CA PHE A 62 -4.29 13.82 -6.99
C PHE A 62 -5.33 12.99 -6.25
N GLN A 63 -6.01 12.06 -6.95
CA GLN A 63 -6.93 11.12 -6.31
C GLN A 63 -6.19 10.18 -5.35
N LEU A 64 -5.02 9.69 -5.76
CA LEU A 64 -4.13 8.89 -4.91
C LEU A 64 -3.69 9.64 -3.66
N LEU A 65 -3.22 10.89 -3.84
CA LEU A 65 -2.77 11.74 -2.73
C LEU A 65 -3.91 12.03 -1.74
N ALA A 66 -5.11 12.30 -2.26
CA ALA A 66 -6.28 12.54 -1.40
C ALA A 66 -6.69 11.29 -0.61
N THR A 67 -6.61 10.08 -1.22
CA THR A 67 -6.88 8.85 -0.47
C THR A 67 -5.80 8.55 0.56
N PHE A 68 -4.55 8.92 0.31
CA PHE A 68 -3.46 8.82 1.30
C PHE A 68 -3.65 9.81 2.46
N ALA A 69 -4.03 11.06 2.17
CA ALA A 69 -4.39 12.02 3.21
C ALA A 69 -5.55 11.52 4.08
N LEU A 70 -6.53 10.83 3.47
CA LEU A 70 -7.63 10.21 4.18
C LEU A 70 -7.16 9.09 5.11
N VAL A 71 -6.14 8.30 4.72
CA VAL A 71 -5.51 7.29 5.59
C VAL A 71 -5.02 7.93 6.88
N LEU A 72 -4.30 9.06 6.78
CA LEU A 72 -3.76 9.77 7.95
C LEU A 72 -4.89 10.29 8.85
N VAL A 73 -5.92 10.90 8.26
CA VAL A 73 -7.09 11.41 9.01
C VAL A 73 -7.84 10.28 9.73
N ILE A 74 -8.05 9.15 9.06
CA ILE A 74 -8.72 7.99 9.68
C ILE A 74 -7.86 7.42 10.81
N LYS A 75 -6.55 7.31 10.61
CA LYS A 75 -5.61 6.81 11.62
C LYS A 75 -5.63 7.69 12.87
N ASP A 76 -5.58 9.01 12.71
CA ASP A 76 -5.66 9.96 13.81
C ASP A 76 -7.03 9.92 14.51
N ALA A 77 -8.11 9.75 13.74
CA ALA A 77 -9.45 9.59 14.31
C ALA A 77 -9.58 8.30 15.13
N VAL A 78 -9.01 7.19 14.65
CA VAL A 78 -8.99 5.92 15.39
C VAL A 78 -8.14 6.07 16.66
N LEU A 79 -6.97 6.69 16.59
CA LEU A 79 -6.12 6.99 17.74
C LEU A 79 -6.85 7.84 18.78
N TRP A 80 -7.61 8.84 18.35
CA TRP A 80 -8.38 9.71 19.24
C TRP A 80 -9.56 8.98 19.90
N LEU A 81 -10.23 8.05 19.19
CA LEU A 81 -11.42 7.35 19.70
C LEU A 81 -11.07 6.16 20.61
N TRP A 82 -10.03 5.39 20.26
CA TRP A 82 -9.68 4.13 20.94
C TRP A 82 -8.34 4.17 21.67
N GLY A 83 -7.53 5.21 21.45
CA GLY A 83 -6.21 5.33 22.06
C GLY A 83 -5.11 4.59 21.29
N PRO A 84 -3.86 4.61 21.82
CA PRO A 84 -2.70 4.01 21.18
C PRO A 84 -2.53 2.51 21.49
N ASP A 85 -3.31 1.96 22.43
CA ASP A 85 -3.13 0.60 22.91
C ASP A 85 -3.64 -0.45 21.90
N GLU A 86 -3.01 -1.60 21.89
CA GLU A 86 -3.46 -2.75 21.11
C GLU A 86 -4.70 -3.37 21.77
N LEU A 87 -5.79 -3.50 21.02
CA LEU A 87 -7.04 -4.03 21.52
C LEU A 87 -7.21 -5.50 21.11
N LEU A 88 -7.15 -6.39 22.08
CA LEU A 88 -7.32 -7.83 21.86
C LEU A 88 -8.79 -8.21 21.97
N GLY A 89 -9.34 -8.76 20.88
CA GLY A 89 -10.73 -9.24 20.87
C GLY A 89 -10.90 -10.60 21.56
N PRO A 90 -12.13 -10.93 21.96
CA PRO A 90 -12.45 -12.25 22.52
C PRO A 90 -12.38 -13.32 21.44
N ARG A 91 -12.15 -14.56 21.86
CA ARG A 91 -12.25 -15.71 20.94
C ARG A 91 -13.68 -15.91 20.47
N ALA A 92 -13.84 -16.35 19.22
CA ALA A 92 -15.16 -16.56 18.63
C ALA A 92 -15.97 -17.62 19.40
N PRO A 93 -17.15 -17.30 19.92
CA PRO A 93 -17.99 -18.25 20.64
C PRO A 93 -18.39 -19.42 19.76
N GLY A 94 -18.25 -20.64 20.27
CA GLY A 94 -18.49 -21.90 19.55
C GLY A 94 -17.35 -22.36 18.66
N LEU A 95 -16.33 -21.51 18.38
CA LEU A 95 -15.13 -21.84 17.57
C LEU A 95 -13.82 -21.59 18.33
N SER A 96 -13.86 -21.64 19.64
CA SER A 96 -12.68 -21.42 20.51
C SER A 96 -11.78 -22.65 20.67
N GLY A 97 -12.21 -23.81 20.17
CA GLY A 97 -11.49 -25.08 20.24
C GLY A 97 -10.56 -25.32 19.06
N SER A 98 -10.02 -26.53 19.02
CA SER A 98 -9.23 -27.05 17.92
C SER A 98 -9.81 -28.37 17.39
N VAL A 99 -9.67 -28.61 16.11
CA VAL A 99 -10.08 -29.84 15.43
C VAL A 99 -8.84 -30.59 15.00
N SER A 100 -8.76 -31.88 15.30
CA SER A 100 -7.67 -32.72 14.85
C SER A 100 -7.91 -33.19 13.41
N LEU A 101 -7.10 -32.72 12.49
CA LEU A 101 -7.10 -33.12 11.08
C LEU A 101 -5.73 -33.76 10.76
N LEU A 102 -5.72 -34.96 10.23
CA LEU A 102 -4.49 -35.67 9.83
C LEU A 102 -3.42 -35.71 10.93
N GLY A 103 -3.85 -35.85 12.21
CA GLY A 103 -2.95 -35.89 13.36
C GLY A 103 -2.38 -34.54 13.82
N ARG A 104 -2.82 -33.45 13.24
CA ARG A 104 -2.46 -32.07 13.65
C ARG A 104 -3.67 -31.33 14.19
N GLN A 105 -3.44 -30.46 15.17
CA GLN A 105 -4.48 -29.62 15.76
C GLN A 105 -4.60 -28.32 14.96
N PHE A 106 -5.80 -28.06 14.45
CA PHE A 106 -6.12 -26.81 13.73
C PHE A 106 -7.13 -25.99 14.54
N PRO A 107 -6.92 -24.68 14.74
CA PRO A 107 -7.92 -23.83 15.35
C PRO A 107 -9.22 -23.87 14.56
N SER A 108 -10.35 -24.10 15.23
CA SER A 108 -11.66 -24.21 14.57
C SER A 108 -12.07 -22.92 13.87
N TYR A 109 -11.63 -21.77 14.38
CA TYR A 109 -11.88 -20.47 13.78
C TYR A 109 -11.15 -20.29 12.43
N ASP A 110 -9.92 -20.79 12.31
CA ASP A 110 -9.17 -20.73 11.05
C ASP A 110 -9.85 -21.58 9.96
N LEU A 111 -10.36 -22.76 10.35
CA LEU A 111 -11.15 -23.60 9.42
C LEU A 111 -12.44 -22.88 8.98
N PHE A 112 -13.10 -22.17 9.87
CA PHE A 112 -14.26 -21.35 9.54
C PHE A 112 -13.88 -20.25 8.51
N LEU A 113 -12.75 -19.54 8.69
CA LEU A 113 -12.28 -18.51 7.75
C LEU A 113 -11.96 -19.09 6.36
N ILE A 114 -11.40 -20.31 6.30
CA ILE A 114 -11.15 -21.02 5.03
C ILE A 114 -12.46 -21.23 4.24
N VAL A 115 -13.58 -21.43 4.93
CA VAL A 115 -14.90 -21.57 4.28
C VAL A 115 -15.52 -20.20 3.95
N VAL A 116 -15.40 -19.22 4.84
CA VAL A 116 -15.96 -17.89 4.65
C VAL A 116 -15.31 -17.15 3.47
N GLY A 117 -14.00 -17.30 3.27
CA GLY A 117 -13.31 -16.66 2.15
C GLY A 117 -13.93 -16.98 0.78
N PRO A 118 -14.02 -18.25 0.35
CA PRO A 118 -14.68 -18.63 -0.90
C PRO A 118 -16.16 -18.26 -0.95
N LEU A 119 -16.86 -18.29 0.18
CA LEU A 119 -18.28 -17.93 0.25
C LEU A 119 -18.48 -16.44 -0.06
N VAL A 120 -17.70 -15.55 0.56
CA VAL A 120 -17.72 -14.11 0.29
C VAL A 120 -17.30 -13.84 -1.16
N LEU A 121 -16.25 -14.51 -1.64
CA LEU A 121 -15.84 -14.41 -3.04
C LEU A 121 -16.95 -14.81 -4.00
N GLY A 122 -17.61 -15.94 -3.74
CA GLY A 122 -18.74 -16.42 -4.52
C GLY A 122 -19.92 -15.45 -4.53
N ALA A 123 -20.23 -14.85 -3.37
CA ALA A 123 -21.27 -13.86 -3.24
C ALA A 123 -20.97 -12.59 -4.07
N VAL A 124 -19.74 -12.06 -3.98
CA VAL A 124 -19.30 -10.91 -4.77
C VAL A 124 -19.27 -11.24 -6.26
N TRP A 125 -18.78 -12.42 -6.64
CA TRP A 125 -18.79 -12.88 -8.02
C TRP A 125 -20.21 -13.00 -8.57
N LEU A 126 -21.13 -13.58 -7.80
CA LEU A 126 -22.56 -13.71 -8.16
C LEU A 126 -23.21 -12.32 -8.31
N LEU A 127 -22.95 -11.42 -7.35
CA LEU A 127 -23.42 -10.04 -7.38
C LEU A 127 -22.98 -9.33 -8.67
N LEU A 128 -21.70 -9.45 -9.02
CA LEU A 128 -21.16 -8.76 -10.19
C LEU A 128 -21.54 -9.43 -11.52
N THR A 129 -21.73 -10.76 -11.57
CA THR A 129 -21.98 -11.46 -12.83
C THR A 129 -23.46 -11.67 -13.13
N ARG A 130 -24.30 -11.85 -12.10
CA ARG A 130 -25.70 -12.27 -12.24
C ARG A 130 -26.73 -11.20 -11.91
N THR A 131 -26.32 -10.02 -11.40
CA THR A 131 -27.28 -8.95 -11.05
C THR A 131 -27.23 -7.77 -12.01
N ARG A 132 -28.33 -6.99 -12.07
CA ARG A 132 -28.40 -5.73 -12.81
C ARG A 132 -27.34 -4.73 -12.32
N PHE A 133 -27.10 -4.67 -11.00
CA PHE A 133 -26.04 -3.83 -10.41
C PHE A 133 -24.68 -4.16 -11.01
N GLY A 134 -24.30 -5.44 -11.02
CA GLY A 134 -23.02 -5.86 -11.60
C GLY A 134 -22.90 -5.56 -13.10
N THR A 135 -24.00 -5.67 -13.86
CA THR A 135 -24.01 -5.28 -15.28
C THR A 135 -23.76 -3.79 -15.46
N LEU A 136 -24.40 -2.93 -14.66
CA LEU A 136 -24.20 -1.48 -14.69
C LEU A 136 -22.75 -1.10 -14.28
N VAL A 137 -22.20 -1.75 -13.26
CA VAL A 137 -20.79 -1.53 -12.83
C VAL A 137 -19.83 -1.86 -13.97
N ARG A 138 -19.97 -3.03 -14.61
CA ARG A 138 -19.11 -3.41 -15.73
C ARG A 138 -19.26 -2.49 -16.94
N ALA A 139 -20.48 -2.07 -17.28
CA ALA A 139 -20.71 -1.11 -18.34
C ALA A 139 -20.06 0.24 -18.05
N ALA A 140 -20.20 0.75 -16.83
CA ALA A 140 -19.62 2.05 -16.41
C ALA A 140 -18.09 2.02 -16.35
N THR A 141 -17.46 0.85 -16.18
CA THR A 141 -15.99 0.71 -16.28
C THR A 141 -15.49 0.71 -17.72
N GLN A 142 -16.32 0.38 -18.69
CA GLN A 142 -15.98 0.39 -20.12
C GLN A 142 -16.21 1.78 -20.73
N ASP A 143 -17.41 2.32 -20.54
CA ASP A 143 -17.79 3.62 -21.08
C ASP A 143 -18.74 4.35 -20.11
N ARG A 144 -18.18 5.32 -19.41
CA ARG A 144 -18.91 6.16 -18.45
C ARG A 144 -19.95 7.05 -19.11
N GLU A 145 -19.58 7.67 -20.23
CA GLU A 145 -20.42 8.66 -20.91
C GLU A 145 -21.65 7.99 -21.51
N MET A 146 -21.45 6.85 -22.13
CA MET A 146 -22.56 6.06 -22.71
C MET A 146 -23.55 5.61 -21.64
N VAL A 147 -23.07 5.12 -20.47
CA VAL A 147 -23.95 4.70 -19.38
C VAL A 147 -24.76 5.88 -18.82
N SER A 148 -24.15 7.08 -18.78
CA SER A 148 -24.88 8.30 -18.41
C SER A 148 -25.95 8.69 -19.41
N ALA A 149 -25.63 8.59 -20.70
CA ALA A 149 -26.58 8.88 -21.79
C ALA A 149 -27.80 7.94 -21.78
N LEU A 150 -27.63 6.71 -21.28
CA LEU A 150 -28.71 5.73 -21.06
C LEU A 150 -29.56 6.02 -19.79
N GLY A 151 -29.32 7.15 -19.09
CA GLY A 151 -30.13 7.59 -17.96
C GLY A 151 -29.73 6.98 -16.61
N VAL A 152 -28.59 6.28 -16.52
CA VAL A 152 -28.13 5.70 -15.27
C VAL A 152 -27.48 6.77 -14.39
N ASN A 153 -27.92 6.84 -13.14
CA ASN A 153 -27.32 7.75 -12.16
C ASN A 153 -25.94 7.24 -11.73
N GLN A 154 -24.89 7.79 -12.35
CA GLN A 154 -23.52 7.42 -12.07
C GLN A 154 -23.10 7.70 -10.62
N ALA A 155 -23.54 8.82 -10.05
CA ALA A 155 -23.19 9.18 -8.67
C ALA A 155 -23.62 8.10 -7.70
N TRP A 156 -24.86 7.62 -7.82
CA TRP A 156 -25.35 6.51 -7.00
C TRP A 156 -24.57 5.22 -7.23
N LEU A 157 -24.25 4.92 -8.49
CA LEU A 157 -23.51 3.69 -8.85
C LEU A 157 -22.11 3.68 -8.20
N PHE A 158 -21.39 4.79 -8.28
CA PHE A 158 -20.05 4.90 -7.68
C PHE A 158 -20.08 4.84 -6.17
N THR A 159 -21.05 5.51 -5.53
CA THR A 159 -21.23 5.43 -4.07
C THR A 159 -21.52 4.00 -3.64
N ALA A 160 -22.42 3.29 -4.35
CA ALA A 160 -22.75 1.91 -4.03
C ALA A 160 -21.55 0.97 -4.15
N VAL A 161 -20.74 1.12 -5.22
CA VAL A 161 -19.51 0.33 -5.41
C VAL A 161 -18.49 0.63 -4.32
N PHE A 162 -18.29 1.90 -3.99
CA PHE A 162 -17.34 2.31 -2.96
C PHE A 162 -17.78 1.84 -1.57
N ALA A 163 -19.07 1.99 -1.25
CA ALA A 163 -19.66 1.49 0.01
C ALA A 163 -19.52 -0.03 0.14
N LEU A 164 -19.77 -0.77 -0.95
CA LEU A 164 -19.60 -2.23 -0.98
C LEU A 164 -18.12 -2.61 -0.74
N GLY A 165 -17.18 -1.90 -1.38
CA GLY A 165 -15.75 -2.12 -1.17
C GLY A 165 -15.35 -1.84 0.28
N ALA A 166 -15.79 -0.72 0.86
CA ALA A 166 -15.53 -0.37 2.26
C ALA A 166 -16.17 -1.39 3.22
N MET A 167 -17.39 -1.83 2.94
CA MET A 167 -18.09 -2.86 3.72
C MET A 167 -17.32 -4.20 3.72
N LEU A 168 -16.81 -4.63 2.57
CA LEU A 168 -16.03 -5.85 2.46
C LEU A 168 -14.67 -5.72 3.18
N ALA A 169 -14.03 -4.57 3.10
CA ALA A 169 -12.81 -4.30 3.87
C ALA A 169 -13.10 -4.32 5.37
N GLY A 170 -14.16 -3.66 5.82
CA GLY A 170 -14.61 -3.68 7.22
C GLY A 170 -14.98 -5.08 7.71
N LEU A 171 -15.59 -5.91 6.86
CA LEU A 171 -15.87 -7.32 7.18
C LEU A 171 -14.56 -8.11 7.35
N GLY A 172 -13.58 -7.90 6.45
CA GLY A 172 -12.26 -8.52 6.55
C GLY A 172 -11.58 -8.16 7.88
N GLY A 173 -11.58 -6.89 8.25
CA GLY A 173 -11.06 -6.43 9.54
C GLY A 173 -11.81 -7.03 10.73
N ALA A 174 -13.13 -7.01 10.72
CA ALA A 174 -13.95 -7.58 11.77
C ALA A 174 -13.67 -9.09 11.98
N LEU A 175 -13.49 -9.83 10.88
CA LEU A 175 -13.16 -11.26 10.93
C LEU A 175 -11.74 -11.53 11.48
N GLN A 176 -10.84 -10.55 11.51
CA GLN A 176 -9.51 -10.73 12.12
C GLN A 176 -9.53 -10.59 13.65
N LEU A 177 -10.56 -9.98 14.23
CA LEU A 177 -10.64 -9.67 15.65
C LEU A 177 -10.29 -10.84 16.59
N PRO A 178 -10.68 -12.11 16.35
CA PRO A 178 -10.29 -13.24 17.21
C PRO A 178 -8.86 -13.78 17.00
N ARG A 179 -8.15 -13.29 15.97
CA ARG A 179 -6.84 -13.80 15.59
C ARG A 179 -5.70 -12.85 15.93
N GLU A 180 -5.93 -11.58 15.70
CA GLU A 180 -4.91 -10.53 15.81
C GLU A 180 -5.45 -9.35 16.60
N PRO A 181 -4.62 -8.70 17.43
CA PRO A 181 -5.02 -7.46 18.09
C PRO A 181 -5.26 -6.36 17.08
N ALA A 182 -6.22 -5.48 17.36
CA ALA A 182 -6.41 -4.27 16.57
C ALA A 182 -5.25 -3.28 16.85
N THR A 183 -4.51 -2.92 15.81
CA THR A 183 -3.39 -1.99 15.89
C THR A 183 -3.54 -0.88 14.85
N LEU A 184 -2.93 0.29 15.13
CA LEU A 184 -2.98 1.45 14.22
C LEU A 184 -2.14 1.25 12.94
N GLU A 185 -1.31 0.22 12.87
CA GLU A 185 -0.44 -0.04 11.72
C GLU A 185 -1.04 -1.02 10.71
N MET A 186 -2.17 -1.65 11.07
CA MET A 186 -2.85 -2.62 10.20
C MET A 186 -3.29 -2.03 8.87
N ASP A 187 -3.58 -0.73 8.81
CA ASP A 187 -4.01 -0.04 7.60
C ASP A 187 -2.97 -0.11 6.48
N LEU A 188 -1.73 0.30 6.76
CA LEU A 188 -0.65 0.32 5.78
C LEU A 188 -0.15 -1.08 5.43
N HIS A 189 -0.10 -1.97 6.42
CA HIS A 189 0.31 -3.36 6.20
C HIS A 189 -0.70 -4.08 5.29
N THR A 190 -1.99 -3.96 5.59
CA THR A 190 -3.06 -4.65 4.84
C THR A 190 -3.19 -4.10 3.42
N ILE A 191 -3.10 -2.77 3.23
CA ILE A 191 -3.24 -2.20 1.89
C ILE A 191 -2.06 -2.60 1.00
N GLY A 192 -0.86 -2.69 1.55
CA GLY A 192 0.32 -3.18 0.82
C GLY A 192 0.11 -4.60 0.28
N ALA A 193 -0.29 -5.53 1.15
CA ALA A 193 -0.59 -6.91 0.77
C ALA A 193 -1.75 -7.00 -0.23
N ALA A 194 -2.83 -6.23 -0.03
CA ALA A 194 -3.97 -6.20 -0.94
C ALA A 194 -3.58 -5.71 -2.35
N PHE A 195 -2.73 -4.70 -2.45
CA PHE A 195 -2.22 -4.24 -3.75
C PHE A 195 -1.41 -5.31 -4.46
N VAL A 196 -0.52 -6.00 -3.75
CA VAL A 196 0.24 -7.10 -4.33
C VAL A 196 -0.69 -8.17 -4.89
N VAL A 197 -1.67 -8.61 -4.10
CA VAL A 197 -2.64 -9.64 -4.51
C VAL A 197 -3.42 -9.21 -5.76
N VAL A 198 -3.91 -7.98 -5.82
CA VAL A 198 -4.68 -7.45 -6.95
C VAL A 198 -3.83 -7.34 -8.21
N VAL A 199 -2.59 -6.88 -8.07
CA VAL A 199 -1.66 -6.72 -9.20
C VAL A 199 -1.18 -8.08 -9.73
N VAL A 200 -0.80 -8.99 -8.84
CA VAL A 200 -0.40 -10.36 -9.20
C VAL A 200 -1.56 -11.12 -9.83
N GLY A 201 -2.75 -10.99 -9.26
CA GLY A 201 -3.97 -11.63 -9.79
C GLY A 201 -4.39 -11.08 -11.15
N GLY A 202 -4.08 -9.82 -11.39
CA GLY A 202 -4.49 -9.05 -12.57
C GLY A 202 -5.67 -8.15 -12.28
N MET A 203 -5.50 -6.84 -12.48
CA MET A 203 -6.52 -5.84 -12.19
C MET A 203 -7.84 -6.13 -12.93
N GLY A 204 -8.94 -6.12 -12.18
CA GLY A 204 -10.28 -6.43 -12.70
C GLY A 204 -10.65 -7.91 -12.70
N SER A 205 -9.76 -8.81 -12.29
CA SER A 205 -10.03 -10.25 -12.21
C SER A 205 -10.23 -10.70 -10.76
N ILE A 206 -11.47 -10.89 -10.33
CA ILE A 206 -11.80 -11.40 -8.99
C ILE A 206 -11.20 -12.81 -8.76
N PRO A 207 -11.40 -13.79 -9.67
CA PRO A 207 -10.76 -15.10 -9.51
C PRO A 207 -9.24 -15.02 -9.51
N GLY A 208 -8.66 -14.07 -10.26
CA GLY A 208 -7.23 -13.84 -10.29
C GLY A 208 -6.70 -13.34 -8.95
N ALA A 209 -7.36 -12.38 -8.33
CA ALA A 209 -6.99 -11.89 -7.00
C ALA A 209 -7.03 -13.02 -5.95
N TYR A 210 -8.06 -13.87 -5.98
CA TYR A 210 -8.15 -15.02 -5.07
C TYR A 210 -7.03 -16.04 -5.30
N ALA A 211 -6.76 -16.39 -6.57
CA ALA A 211 -5.68 -17.30 -6.91
C ALA A 211 -4.30 -16.74 -6.49
N ALA A 212 -4.09 -15.44 -6.67
CA ALA A 212 -2.87 -14.76 -6.22
C ALA A 212 -2.74 -14.77 -4.69
N ALA A 213 -3.83 -14.52 -3.96
CA ALA A 213 -3.84 -14.58 -2.50
C ALA A 213 -3.46 -15.98 -2.00
N LEU A 214 -4.02 -17.04 -2.59
CA LEU A 214 -3.67 -18.42 -2.26
C LEU A 214 -2.21 -18.72 -2.59
N LEU A 215 -1.75 -18.37 -3.79
CA LEU A 215 -0.36 -18.60 -4.22
C LEU A 215 0.63 -17.95 -3.24
N ILE A 216 0.41 -16.69 -2.89
CA ILE A 216 1.29 -15.95 -1.99
C ILE A 216 1.27 -16.56 -0.58
N SER A 217 0.08 -16.91 -0.09
CA SER A 217 -0.08 -17.52 1.23
C SER A 217 0.60 -18.90 1.33
N GLU A 218 0.50 -19.71 0.28
CA GLU A 218 1.18 -21.01 0.20
C GLU A 218 2.70 -20.86 0.15
N ILE A 219 3.21 -19.90 -0.62
CA ILE A 219 4.66 -19.62 -0.66
C ILE A 219 5.15 -19.18 0.72
N LYS A 220 4.41 -18.29 1.42
CA LYS A 220 4.73 -17.90 2.80
C LYS A 220 4.73 -19.10 3.74
N ALA A 221 3.73 -19.96 3.66
CA ALA A 221 3.65 -21.18 4.48
C ALA A 221 4.84 -22.11 4.24
N ILE A 222 5.24 -22.29 2.98
CA ILE A 222 6.44 -23.08 2.63
C ILE A 222 7.71 -22.43 3.20
N CYS A 223 7.85 -21.09 3.11
CA CYS A 223 8.99 -20.38 3.69
C CYS A 223 9.07 -20.56 5.22
N ILE A 224 7.93 -20.52 5.91
CA ILE A 224 7.85 -20.75 7.36
C ILE A 224 8.22 -22.21 7.67
N TRP A 225 7.73 -23.15 6.89
CA TRP A 225 8.00 -24.58 7.07
C TRP A 225 9.48 -24.94 6.86
N LEU A 226 10.14 -24.33 5.86
CA LEU A 226 11.57 -24.52 5.61
C LEU A 226 12.44 -23.96 6.74
N GLY A 227 12.00 -22.91 7.43
CA GLY A 227 12.75 -22.31 8.53
C GLY A 227 14.11 -21.77 8.12
N VAL A 228 15.16 -22.30 8.72
CA VAL A 228 16.56 -22.01 8.36
C VAL A 228 17.16 -23.23 7.70
N VAL A 229 17.67 -23.08 6.49
CA VAL A 229 18.30 -24.14 5.71
C VAL A 229 19.73 -23.76 5.38
N ASP A 230 20.66 -24.66 5.61
CA ASP A 230 22.05 -24.47 5.20
C ASP A 230 22.22 -24.86 3.74
N VAL A 231 22.47 -23.85 2.89
CA VAL A 231 22.71 -24.03 1.46
C VAL A 231 24.17 -23.68 1.15
N PHE A 232 24.96 -24.66 0.76
CA PHE A 232 26.38 -24.49 0.45
C PHE A 232 27.23 -23.85 1.56
N GLY A 233 26.90 -24.11 2.84
CA GLY A 233 27.62 -23.55 3.98
C GLY A 233 27.18 -22.12 4.38
N LEU A 234 26.14 -21.58 3.74
CA LEU A 234 25.47 -20.35 4.12
C LEU A 234 24.11 -20.68 4.75
N SER A 235 23.87 -20.21 5.97
CA SER A 235 22.59 -20.37 6.65
C SER A 235 21.59 -19.35 6.09
N VAL A 236 20.66 -19.83 5.25
CA VAL A 236 19.60 -19.00 4.68
C VAL A 236 18.34 -19.14 5.51
N SER A 237 17.87 -18.04 6.10
CA SER A 237 16.63 -18.01 6.85
C SER A 237 15.44 -17.74 5.94
N PHE A 238 14.73 -18.81 5.52
CA PHE A 238 13.51 -18.69 4.74
C PHE A 238 12.38 -18.04 5.54
N SER A 239 12.36 -18.17 6.86
CA SER A 239 11.37 -17.49 7.71
C SER A 239 11.47 -15.96 7.59
N LYS A 240 12.67 -15.40 7.47
CA LYS A 240 12.86 -13.96 7.24
C LYS A 240 12.42 -13.53 5.83
N LEU A 241 12.45 -14.46 4.86
CA LEU A 241 12.03 -14.18 3.49
C LEU A 241 10.52 -13.90 3.40
N THR A 242 9.71 -14.37 4.37
CA THR A 242 8.26 -14.09 4.40
C THR A 242 7.91 -12.62 4.39
N LEU A 243 8.79 -11.75 4.89
CA LEU A 243 8.62 -10.28 4.86
C LEU A 243 8.64 -9.72 3.43
N VAL A 244 9.27 -10.42 2.50
CA VAL A 244 9.54 -9.95 1.13
C VAL A 244 8.82 -10.78 0.06
N VAL A 245 8.34 -11.97 0.41
CA VAL A 245 7.72 -12.92 -0.52
C VAL A 245 6.64 -12.27 -1.38
N ASP A 246 5.78 -11.45 -0.78
CA ASP A 246 4.70 -10.75 -1.49
C ASP A 246 5.26 -9.96 -2.67
N PHE A 247 6.29 -9.18 -2.40
CA PHE A 247 6.92 -8.29 -3.37
C PHE A 247 7.81 -9.03 -4.36
N LEU A 248 8.47 -10.11 -3.94
CA LEU A 248 9.23 -10.99 -4.83
C LEU A 248 8.30 -11.66 -5.85
N VAL A 249 7.19 -12.25 -5.38
CA VAL A 249 6.19 -12.85 -6.26
C VAL A 249 5.63 -11.81 -7.22
N MET A 250 5.33 -10.60 -6.74
CA MET A 250 4.85 -9.51 -7.58
C MET A 250 5.88 -9.13 -8.65
N ALA A 251 7.15 -8.96 -8.28
CA ALA A 251 8.21 -8.61 -9.21
C ALA A 251 8.38 -9.70 -10.29
N VAL A 252 8.43 -10.97 -9.89
CA VAL A 252 8.56 -12.11 -10.83
C VAL A 252 7.36 -12.17 -11.77
N VAL A 253 6.13 -12.07 -11.25
CA VAL A 253 4.92 -12.14 -12.06
C VAL A 253 4.85 -10.97 -13.04
N LEU A 254 5.14 -9.74 -12.61
CA LEU A 254 5.08 -8.56 -13.50
C LEU A 254 6.15 -8.57 -14.60
N VAL A 255 7.33 -9.12 -14.30
CA VAL A 255 8.40 -9.30 -15.32
C VAL A 255 7.98 -10.34 -16.36
N TRP A 256 7.30 -11.40 -15.94
CA TRP A 256 6.88 -12.49 -16.84
C TRP A 256 5.52 -12.21 -17.51
N ARG A 257 4.55 -11.71 -16.74
CA ARG A 257 3.21 -11.31 -17.19
C ARG A 257 2.86 -9.90 -16.72
N PRO A 258 3.14 -8.87 -17.51
CA PRO A 258 2.93 -7.46 -17.11
C PRO A 258 1.50 -7.11 -16.68
N TRP A 259 0.52 -7.92 -17.05
CA TRP A 259 -0.90 -7.71 -16.74
C TRP A 259 -1.39 -8.56 -15.55
N GLY A 260 -0.49 -9.25 -14.85
CA GLY A 260 -0.82 -10.23 -13.82
C GLY A 260 -1.25 -11.59 -14.40
N LEU A 261 -1.56 -12.55 -13.52
CA LEU A 261 -1.84 -13.94 -13.91
C LEU A 261 -3.08 -14.07 -14.79
N PHE A 262 -4.16 -13.36 -14.47
CA PHE A 262 -5.48 -13.41 -15.13
C PHE A 262 -5.91 -12.05 -15.67
N GLY A 263 -5.03 -11.07 -15.73
CA GLY A 263 -5.29 -9.75 -16.27
C GLY A 263 -5.38 -9.76 -17.79
N ARG A 264 -5.99 -8.69 -18.34
CA ARG A 264 -6.04 -8.45 -19.79
C ARG A 264 -5.14 -7.28 -20.15
N PRO A 265 -4.49 -7.31 -21.32
CA PRO A 265 -3.76 -6.15 -21.83
C PRO A 265 -4.69 -4.94 -21.86
N GLN A 266 -4.35 -3.90 -21.13
CA GLN A 266 -4.99 -2.61 -21.26
C GLN A 266 -4.29 -1.86 -22.39
N ALA A 267 -5.08 -1.32 -23.33
CA ALA A 267 -4.54 -0.42 -24.32
C ALA A 267 -3.87 0.74 -23.56
N PRO A 268 -2.62 1.13 -23.94
CA PRO A 268 -1.99 2.26 -23.31
C PRO A 268 -2.95 3.46 -23.46
N SER A 269 -3.36 4.03 -22.35
CA SER A 269 -4.11 5.29 -22.38
C SER A 269 -3.19 6.26 -23.12
N ARG A 270 -3.56 6.62 -24.34
CA ARG A 270 -2.93 7.74 -25.02
C ARG A 270 -3.25 8.95 -24.13
N TYR A 271 -2.32 9.26 -23.27
CA TYR A 271 -2.30 10.55 -22.63
C TYR A 271 -2.20 11.55 -23.79
N VAL A 272 -3.32 12.10 -24.19
CA VAL A 272 -3.32 13.30 -25.00
C VAL A 272 -2.84 14.36 -24.01
N GLY A 273 -1.52 14.43 -23.86
CA GLY A 273 -0.88 15.40 -22.99
C GLY A 273 -1.41 16.76 -23.39
N MET A 274 -2.00 17.50 -22.44
CA MET A 274 -2.06 18.95 -22.58
C MET A 274 -0.65 19.34 -23.02
N GLN A 275 -0.53 20.05 -24.14
CA GLN A 275 0.75 20.61 -24.55
C GLN A 275 1.28 21.38 -23.36
N GLU A 276 2.32 20.84 -22.69
CA GLU A 276 2.97 21.54 -21.60
C GLU A 276 3.51 22.87 -22.19
N GLU A 277 3.18 23.96 -21.51
CA GLU A 277 3.75 25.24 -21.89
C GLU A 277 5.28 25.14 -21.85
N PRO A 278 5.98 25.67 -22.86
CA PRO A 278 7.44 25.62 -22.88
C PRO A 278 8.00 26.27 -21.61
N LEU A 279 9.03 25.65 -21.04
CA LEU A 279 9.72 26.12 -19.83
C LEU A 279 10.09 27.61 -19.98
N ARG A 280 9.46 28.45 -19.22
CA ARG A 280 9.77 29.88 -19.19
C ARG A 280 11.01 30.12 -18.35
N ARG A 281 11.90 31.00 -18.81
CA ARG A 281 13.04 31.42 -17.99
C ARG A 281 12.54 32.06 -16.71
N PRO A 282 13.15 31.71 -15.54
CA PRO A 282 12.73 32.31 -14.29
C PRO A 282 12.89 33.84 -14.33
N GLY A 283 11.86 34.56 -13.86
CA GLY A 283 11.91 35.97 -13.76
C GLY A 283 12.97 36.47 -12.76
N LYS A 284 13.43 37.70 -12.89
CA LYS A 284 14.45 38.28 -11.99
C LYS A 284 14.06 38.18 -10.51
N ALA A 285 12.77 38.31 -10.17
CA ALA A 285 12.28 38.15 -8.81
C ALA A 285 12.56 36.75 -8.23
N TYR A 286 12.39 35.69 -9.03
CA TYR A 286 12.70 34.30 -8.59
C TYR A 286 14.19 34.09 -8.41
N LEU A 287 15.03 34.67 -9.27
CA LEU A 287 16.50 34.58 -9.12
C LEU A 287 16.98 35.30 -7.87
N VAL A 288 16.42 36.47 -7.57
CA VAL A 288 16.73 37.23 -6.35
C VAL A 288 16.26 36.45 -5.11
N ALA A 289 15.05 35.92 -5.12
CA ALA A 289 14.53 35.10 -4.01
C ALA A 289 15.38 33.85 -3.78
N ALA A 290 15.79 33.16 -4.85
CA ALA A 290 16.68 32.00 -4.76
C ALA A 290 18.08 32.39 -4.22
N ALA A 291 18.63 33.52 -4.64
CA ALA A 291 19.90 34.01 -4.11
C ALA A 291 19.82 34.40 -2.62
N VAL A 292 18.73 35.08 -2.21
CA VAL A 292 18.50 35.40 -0.79
C VAL A 292 18.33 34.15 0.04
N LEU A 293 17.56 33.17 -0.44
CA LEU A 293 17.38 31.88 0.23
C LEU A 293 18.73 31.15 0.34
N GLY A 294 19.53 31.12 -0.72
CA GLY A 294 20.86 30.50 -0.71
C GLY A 294 21.80 31.18 0.30
N LEU A 295 21.77 32.50 0.40
CA LEU A 295 22.54 33.24 1.39
C LEU A 295 22.08 32.95 2.83
N LEU A 296 20.77 32.89 3.07
CA LEU A 296 20.22 32.55 4.39
C LEU A 296 20.59 31.12 4.80
N LEU A 297 20.56 30.17 3.87
CA LEU A 297 20.96 28.77 4.12
C LEU A 297 22.48 28.66 4.37
N ALA A 298 23.29 29.42 3.64
CA ALA A 298 24.74 29.49 3.87
C ALA A 298 25.11 30.12 5.23
N ALA A 299 24.32 31.09 5.68
CA ALA A 299 24.48 31.72 6.98
C ALA A 299 23.86 30.90 8.14
N ALA A 300 23.01 29.95 7.84
CA ALA A 300 22.28 29.17 8.84
C ALA A 300 23.17 28.52 9.91
N PRO A 301 24.33 27.89 9.61
CA PRO A 301 25.19 27.30 10.62
C PRO A 301 25.69 28.32 11.66
N VAL A 302 25.93 29.57 11.22
CA VAL A 302 26.36 30.65 12.09
C VAL A 302 25.21 31.21 12.91
N LEU A 303 24.05 31.40 12.26
CA LEU A 303 22.85 31.95 12.90
C LEU A 303 22.24 30.99 13.93
N THR A 304 22.38 29.66 13.71
CA THR A 304 21.82 28.63 14.59
C THR A 304 22.85 28.00 15.53
N ALA A 305 24.06 28.53 15.58
CA ALA A 305 25.18 27.99 16.40
C ALA A 305 24.80 27.80 17.89
N GLN A 306 23.88 28.63 18.41
CA GLN A 306 23.41 28.54 19.79
C GLN A 306 22.26 27.57 20.01
N SER A 307 21.69 27.00 18.95
CA SER A 307 20.55 26.08 18.99
C SER A 307 20.81 24.82 18.13
N PRO A 308 21.44 23.78 18.72
CA PRO A 308 21.74 22.54 18.00
C PRO A 308 20.50 21.91 17.37
N TYR A 309 19.34 21.97 18.03
CA TYR A 309 18.07 21.47 17.52
C TYR A 309 17.66 22.14 16.20
N THR A 310 17.78 23.47 16.10
CA THR A 310 17.43 24.22 14.88
C THR A 310 18.34 23.84 13.72
N THR A 311 19.61 23.58 13.97
CA THR A 311 20.55 23.13 12.94
C THR A 311 20.15 21.75 12.40
N VAL A 312 19.82 20.80 13.27
CA VAL A 312 19.37 19.46 12.88
C VAL A 312 18.06 19.56 12.07
N LEU A 313 17.10 20.33 12.54
CA LEU A 313 15.83 20.54 11.85
C LEU A 313 16.01 21.11 10.43
N LEU A 314 16.94 22.07 10.26
CA LEU A 314 17.25 22.64 8.94
C LEU A 314 17.92 21.61 8.01
N ILE A 315 18.79 20.75 8.54
CA ILE A 315 19.39 19.65 7.77
C ILE A 315 18.32 18.69 7.31
N ASP A 316 17.42 18.25 8.19
CA ASP A 316 16.32 17.34 7.85
C ASP A 316 15.39 17.94 6.80
N LEU A 317 15.09 19.23 6.92
CA LEU A 317 14.27 19.95 5.95
C LEU A 317 14.95 20.02 4.56
N LEU A 318 16.27 20.26 4.52
CA LEU A 318 17.03 20.30 3.27
C LEU A 318 17.11 18.90 2.61
N ILE A 319 17.30 17.86 3.41
CA ILE A 319 17.30 16.47 2.93
C ILE A 319 15.92 16.12 2.36
N ALA A 320 14.84 16.45 3.07
CA ALA A 320 13.49 16.23 2.61
C ALA A 320 13.18 17.03 1.33
N ALA A 321 13.64 18.28 1.21
CA ALA A 321 13.48 19.10 0.02
C ALA A 321 14.23 18.51 -1.19
N LEU A 322 15.46 18.04 -0.99
CA LEU A 322 16.24 17.37 -2.03
C LEU A 322 15.55 16.07 -2.48
N PHE A 323 15.05 15.26 -1.54
CA PHE A 323 14.30 14.06 -1.84
C PHE A 323 13.02 14.37 -2.64
N ALA A 324 12.25 15.38 -2.22
CA ALA A 324 11.05 15.81 -2.93
C ALA A 324 11.36 16.33 -4.35
N ALA A 325 12.44 17.11 -4.51
CA ALA A 325 12.87 17.61 -5.81
C ALA A 325 13.27 16.46 -6.76
N SER A 326 14.00 15.46 -6.25
CA SER A 326 14.39 14.30 -7.03
C SER A 326 13.20 13.43 -7.44
N LEU A 327 12.22 13.26 -6.54
CA LEU A 327 10.96 12.58 -6.84
C LEU A 327 10.14 13.35 -7.89
N HIS A 328 10.06 14.69 -7.75
CA HIS A 328 9.38 15.54 -8.72
C HIS A 328 10.00 15.42 -10.12
N PHE A 329 11.33 15.31 -10.21
CA PHE A 329 12.01 15.15 -11.49
C PHE A 329 11.57 13.87 -12.24
N ILE A 330 11.38 12.76 -11.53
CA ILE A 330 10.90 11.50 -12.12
C ILE A 330 9.40 11.57 -12.44
N MET A 331 8.59 12.12 -11.54
CA MET A 331 7.13 12.12 -11.67
C MET A 331 6.62 13.20 -12.63
N GLY A 332 7.22 14.39 -12.61
CA GLY A 332 6.84 15.52 -13.45
C GLY A 332 7.37 15.34 -14.88
N PRO A 333 8.62 15.73 -15.19
CA PRO A 333 9.14 15.72 -16.55
C PRO A 333 9.16 14.35 -17.23
N ALA A 334 9.44 13.28 -16.47
CA ALA A 334 9.51 11.93 -17.04
C ALA A 334 8.13 11.21 -17.02
N GLY A 335 7.11 11.72 -16.33
CA GLY A 335 5.79 11.11 -16.26
C GLY A 335 5.77 9.72 -15.61
N MET A 336 6.83 9.33 -14.91
CA MET A 336 6.97 8.02 -14.29
C MET A 336 6.56 8.05 -12.83
N HIS A 337 5.40 7.50 -12.51
CA HIS A 337 4.92 7.40 -11.13
C HIS A 337 5.71 6.33 -10.38
N SER A 338 6.58 6.74 -9.45
CA SER A 338 7.40 5.84 -8.64
C SER A 338 6.99 5.89 -7.16
N PHE A 339 6.61 4.75 -6.59
CA PHE A 339 6.42 4.57 -5.15
C PHE A 339 7.67 3.99 -4.48
N GLY A 340 8.70 3.69 -5.26
CA GLY A 340 9.94 3.09 -4.78
C GLY A 340 11.09 4.08 -4.60
N HIS A 341 10.85 5.37 -4.70
CA HIS A 341 11.94 6.38 -4.69
C HIS A 341 12.75 6.35 -3.39
N ALA A 342 12.11 6.01 -2.27
CA ALA A 342 12.75 5.82 -0.97
C ALA A 342 13.85 4.73 -0.99
N ALA A 343 13.76 3.74 -1.89
CA ALA A 343 14.80 2.72 -2.03
C ALA A 343 16.14 3.31 -2.46
N TYR A 344 16.12 4.25 -3.39
CA TYR A 344 17.34 4.89 -3.91
C TYR A 344 17.97 5.80 -2.84
N PHE A 345 17.13 6.49 -2.08
CA PHE A 345 17.57 7.26 -0.92
C PHE A 345 18.22 6.35 0.14
N GLY A 346 17.56 5.22 0.46
CA GLY A 346 18.10 4.23 1.38
C GLY A 346 19.41 3.60 0.89
N LEU A 347 19.49 3.21 -0.39
CA LEU A 347 20.72 2.66 -0.97
C LEU A 347 21.89 3.66 -0.90
N GLY A 348 21.62 4.95 -1.11
CA GLY A 348 22.63 6.00 -0.93
C GLY A 348 23.10 6.12 0.52
N ALA A 349 22.18 6.17 1.46
CA ALA A 349 22.49 6.28 2.90
C ALA A 349 23.27 5.06 3.42
N TYR A 350 22.76 3.83 3.14
CA TYR A 350 23.46 2.60 3.52
C TYR A 350 24.78 2.42 2.78
N GLY A 351 24.84 2.83 1.49
CA GLY A 351 26.07 2.84 0.71
C GLY A 351 27.14 3.71 1.38
N ALA A 352 26.82 4.95 1.76
CA ALA A 352 27.72 5.81 2.50
C ALA A 352 28.19 5.19 3.82
N ALA A 353 27.24 4.66 4.62
CA ALA A 353 27.55 4.05 5.91
C ALA A 353 28.50 2.83 5.77
N LEU A 354 28.25 1.96 4.81
CA LEU A 354 29.09 0.79 4.55
C LEU A 354 30.48 1.17 4.02
N LEU A 355 30.59 2.20 3.17
CA LEU A 355 31.87 2.70 2.67
C LEU A 355 32.75 3.22 3.80
N VAL A 356 32.16 3.96 4.73
CA VAL A 356 32.90 4.46 5.90
C VAL A 356 33.24 3.33 6.86
N ARG A 357 32.25 2.49 7.22
CA ARG A 357 32.44 1.45 8.26
C ARG A 357 33.31 0.30 7.81
N SER A 358 33.10 -0.21 6.59
CA SER A 358 33.73 -1.45 6.13
C SER A 358 34.99 -1.21 5.33
N LEU A 359 35.07 -0.11 4.58
CA LEU A 359 36.24 0.25 3.75
C LEU A 359 37.10 1.34 4.37
N GLY A 360 36.70 1.93 5.51
CA GLY A 360 37.46 2.98 6.20
C GLY A 360 37.63 4.26 5.37
N LEU A 361 36.75 4.50 4.39
CA LEU A 361 36.83 5.69 3.55
C LEU A 361 36.48 6.96 4.38
N PRO A 362 37.14 8.08 4.15
CA PRO A 362 36.75 9.33 4.75
C PRO A 362 35.36 9.75 4.29
N MET A 363 34.61 10.42 5.16
CA MET A 363 33.19 10.75 4.93
C MET A 363 32.97 11.55 3.64
N GLU A 364 33.90 12.43 3.30
CA GLU A 364 33.84 13.28 2.11
C GLU A 364 33.83 12.42 0.82
N LEU A 365 34.70 11.39 0.77
CA LEU A 365 34.72 10.45 -0.35
C LEU A 365 33.49 9.56 -0.36
N ALA A 366 33.03 9.11 0.80
CA ALA A 366 31.81 8.30 0.90
C ALA A 366 30.58 9.05 0.37
N LEU A 367 30.47 10.36 0.64
CA LEU A 367 29.37 11.20 0.12
C LEU A 367 29.40 11.35 -1.40
N VAL A 368 30.59 11.33 -2.02
CA VAL A 368 30.72 11.38 -3.49
C VAL A 368 30.40 10.02 -4.13
N VAL A 369 30.77 8.92 -3.47
CA VAL A 369 30.60 7.56 -4.01
C VAL A 369 29.18 7.01 -3.75
N ALA A 370 28.53 7.38 -2.65
CA ALA A 370 27.21 6.90 -2.29
C ALA A 370 26.12 7.11 -3.38
N PRO A 371 26.08 8.26 -4.09
CA PRO A 371 25.17 8.42 -5.23
C PRO A 371 25.39 7.41 -6.36
N LEU A 372 26.63 6.92 -6.55
CA LEU A 372 26.91 5.90 -7.55
C LEU A 372 26.33 4.53 -7.14
N VAL A 373 26.33 4.22 -5.84
CA VAL A 373 25.67 3.02 -5.31
C VAL A 373 24.16 3.10 -5.54
N ALA A 374 23.55 4.25 -5.24
CA ALA A 374 22.15 4.48 -5.53
C ALA A 374 21.83 4.41 -7.02
N ALA A 375 22.69 4.98 -7.87
CA ALA A 375 22.56 4.93 -9.34
C ALA A 375 22.66 3.50 -9.88
N ALA A 376 23.55 2.67 -9.35
CA ALA A 376 23.64 1.26 -9.73
C ALA A 376 22.35 0.49 -9.37
N GLY A 377 21.80 0.70 -8.17
CA GLY A 377 20.51 0.14 -7.79
C GLY A 377 19.37 0.65 -8.69
N ALA A 378 19.35 1.96 -8.97
CA ALA A 378 18.38 2.57 -9.86
C ALA A 378 18.46 2.02 -11.29
N PHE A 379 19.65 1.74 -11.78
CA PHE A 379 19.86 1.12 -13.10
C PHE A 379 19.28 -0.30 -13.14
N ILE A 380 19.55 -1.12 -12.12
CA ILE A 380 19.03 -2.49 -12.03
C ILE A 380 17.50 -2.47 -11.99
N TYR A 381 16.91 -1.69 -11.09
CA TYR A 381 15.45 -1.63 -10.93
C TYR A 381 14.77 -0.97 -12.13
N GLY A 382 15.37 0.09 -12.65
CA GLY A 382 14.88 0.81 -13.82
C GLY A 382 14.83 -0.06 -15.07
N TRP A 383 15.80 -0.95 -15.26
CA TRP A 383 15.83 -1.89 -16.39
C TRP A 383 14.54 -2.73 -16.50
N PHE A 384 13.98 -3.13 -15.37
CA PHE A 384 12.72 -3.87 -15.33
C PHE A 384 11.50 -2.95 -15.33
N ALA A 385 11.58 -1.84 -14.57
CA ALA A 385 10.46 -0.96 -14.31
C ALA A 385 10.01 -0.18 -15.55
N VAL A 386 10.93 0.32 -16.39
CA VAL A 386 10.60 1.14 -17.57
C VAL A 386 9.80 0.40 -18.66
N ARG A 387 9.68 -0.91 -18.57
CA ARG A 387 8.86 -1.72 -19.47
C ARG A 387 7.37 -1.66 -19.13
N LEU A 388 7.04 -1.14 -17.95
CA LEU A 388 5.69 -1.02 -17.43
C LEU A 388 5.24 0.45 -17.45
N SER A 389 3.94 0.68 -17.40
CA SER A 389 3.35 2.02 -17.35
C SER A 389 2.24 2.11 -16.30
N GLY A 390 1.91 3.34 -15.90
CA GLY A 390 0.81 3.61 -14.97
C GLY A 390 1.00 2.90 -13.63
N VAL A 391 -0.07 2.24 -13.20
CA VAL A 391 -0.16 1.56 -11.90
C VAL A 391 0.84 0.42 -11.76
N TYR A 392 1.09 -0.35 -12.82
CA TYR A 392 2.02 -1.48 -12.77
C TYR A 392 3.46 -1.02 -12.56
N LEU A 393 3.86 0.11 -13.16
CA LEU A 393 5.15 0.74 -12.89
C LEU A 393 5.27 1.17 -11.43
N ALA A 394 4.25 1.86 -10.91
CA ALA A 394 4.22 2.31 -9.53
C ALA A 394 4.33 1.14 -8.53
N MET A 395 3.63 0.04 -8.80
CA MET A 395 3.65 -1.15 -7.94
C MET A 395 4.98 -1.91 -8.02
N LEU A 396 5.56 -2.04 -9.21
CA LEU A 396 6.87 -2.69 -9.33
C LEU A 396 7.97 -1.88 -8.63
N THR A 397 7.92 -0.55 -8.69
CA THR A 397 8.87 0.29 -7.95
C THR A 397 8.67 0.15 -6.45
N LEU A 398 7.43 0.03 -5.96
CA LEU A 398 7.14 -0.28 -4.55
C LEU A 398 7.72 -1.64 -4.15
N ALA A 399 7.58 -2.67 -5.01
CA ALA A 399 8.17 -3.98 -4.75
C ALA A 399 9.69 -3.90 -4.57
N PHE A 400 10.38 -3.20 -5.45
CA PHE A 400 11.81 -3.02 -5.34
C PHE A 400 12.22 -2.25 -4.07
N ALA A 401 11.41 -1.27 -3.65
CA ALA A 401 11.65 -0.58 -2.38
C ALA A 401 11.54 -1.53 -1.18
N GLN A 402 10.53 -2.37 -1.14
CA GLN A 402 10.34 -3.35 -0.08
C GLN A 402 11.42 -4.44 -0.09
N ILE A 403 11.84 -4.88 -1.26
CA ILE A 403 12.96 -5.83 -1.39
C ILE A 403 14.26 -5.18 -0.88
N THR A 404 14.53 -3.93 -1.25
CA THR A 404 15.69 -3.17 -0.74
C THR A 404 15.66 -3.03 0.77
N TRP A 405 14.51 -2.64 1.32
CA TRP A 405 14.33 -2.52 2.76
C TRP A 405 14.63 -3.84 3.47
N ALA A 406 14.12 -4.94 2.98
CA ALA A 406 14.33 -6.24 3.61
C ALA A 406 15.78 -6.72 3.51
N ILE A 407 16.46 -6.45 2.39
CA ILE A 407 17.89 -6.76 2.25
C ILE A 407 18.71 -5.93 3.26
N THR A 408 18.45 -4.63 3.34
CA THR A 408 19.17 -3.75 4.27
C THR A 408 18.86 -4.07 5.73
N TYR A 409 17.62 -4.44 6.06
CA TYR A 409 17.24 -4.90 7.40
C TYR A 409 17.97 -6.18 7.80
N GLN A 410 18.16 -7.11 6.88
CA GLN A 410 18.94 -8.34 7.15
C GLN A 410 20.44 -8.06 7.28
N LEU A 411 20.99 -7.15 6.45
CA LEU A 411 22.38 -6.74 6.54
C LEU A 411 22.71 -5.98 7.82
N SER A 412 21.75 -5.26 8.42
CA SER A 412 21.94 -4.55 9.69
C SER A 412 22.05 -5.49 10.90
N LEU A 413 21.76 -6.79 10.71
CA LEU A 413 21.90 -7.82 11.73
C LEU A 413 23.26 -8.57 11.68
N ILE A 414 24.12 -8.24 10.70
CA ILE A 414 25.51 -8.62 10.58
C ILE A 414 26.40 -7.44 11.02
#